data_a5dc3b69ec85ae4e3809079f66283340
#
_entry.id   a5dc3b69ec85ae4e3809079f66283340
#
_cell.length_a   1.000
_cell.length_b   1.000
_cell.length_c   1.000
_cell.angle_alpha   90.00
_cell.angle_beta   90.00
_cell.angle_gamma   90.00
#
_symmetry.space_group_name_H-M   'P 1'
#
loop_
_entity.id
_entity.type
_entity.pdbx_description
1 polymer ?
#
loop_
_entity_poly.entity_id
_entity_poly.type
_entity_poly.pdbx_seq_one_letter_code
_entity_poly.pdbx_strand_id
1 'polypeptide(L)'
;ENASFSIDTNWRCGFIGRNGRGKTTFLNLLLGKYAYSGTISASVNFEYFPFEVENPDDTPLEIAESIVPDFEMWRLTRELNLLDADPGLLYRPYSTLSYGERTKVLLSILFIRENSFLLIDEPTNHLDIEARGTLAQYLKSKKGFILVSHDRAFLDEVIDHVLSINRADITVMRGNFTTWQQEKDREDQFELQQNEKLKKDVKRLEAAARRSAEWSNRAEDRKIGFKPERTEKALDRRAYEGEKSRKMMKRAKSIESRRNDALEEKSALLKNIESADTKLQIATL
;
A
#
# COMPACT_ATOMS: atom_id res chain seq x y z
N GLU A 1 -9.90 -7.07 5.18
CA GLU A 1 -10.24 -5.71 4.73
C GLU A 1 -10.80 -5.79 3.32
N ASN A 2 -11.90 -5.08 3.04
CA ASN A 2 -12.58 -5.12 1.75
C ASN A 2 -11.78 -4.29 0.73
N ALA A 3 -11.04 -4.96 -0.15
CA ALA A 3 -10.33 -4.32 -1.26
C ALA A 3 -11.02 -4.71 -2.57
N SER A 4 -11.25 -3.73 -3.44
CA SER A 4 -11.80 -3.95 -4.79
C SER A 4 -10.93 -3.19 -5.79
N PHE A 5 -10.34 -3.91 -6.72
CA PHE A 5 -9.51 -3.35 -7.79
C PHE A 5 -9.52 -4.29 -8.99
N SER A 6 -9.04 -3.81 -10.13
CA SER A 6 -8.89 -4.60 -11.35
C SER A 6 -7.47 -4.43 -11.90
N ILE A 7 -6.96 -5.51 -12.51
CA ILE A 7 -5.65 -5.55 -13.17
C ILE A 7 -5.91 -6.05 -14.61
N ASP A 8 -5.36 -5.35 -15.59
CA ASP A 8 -5.37 -5.83 -16.97
C ASP A 8 -4.26 -6.88 -17.16
N THR A 9 -4.58 -7.96 -17.86
CA THR A 9 -3.66 -9.06 -18.14
C THR A 9 -2.49 -8.69 -19.05
N ASN A 10 -2.46 -7.49 -19.60
CA ASN A 10 -1.33 -6.96 -20.37
C ASN A 10 -0.38 -6.07 -19.59
N TRP A 11 -0.71 -5.73 -18.33
CA TRP A 11 0.10 -4.83 -17.53
C TRP A 11 1.33 -5.52 -16.95
N ARG A 12 2.36 -4.73 -16.77
CA ARG A 12 3.56 -5.06 -16.00
C ARG A 12 3.47 -4.36 -14.66
N CYS A 13 2.89 -5.05 -13.69
CA CYS A 13 2.58 -4.47 -12.39
C CYS A 13 3.74 -4.66 -11.41
N GLY A 14 4.31 -3.58 -10.88
CA GLY A 14 5.18 -3.64 -9.71
C GLY A 14 4.38 -3.70 -8.42
N PHE A 15 4.54 -4.74 -7.62
CA PHE A 15 3.83 -4.88 -6.36
C PHE A 15 4.65 -4.31 -5.21
N ILE A 16 4.23 -3.16 -4.70
CA ILE A 16 4.96 -2.36 -3.72
C ILE A 16 4.26 -2.39 -2.37
N GLY A 17 5.05 -2.46 -1.33
CA GLY A 17 4.57 -2.44 0.06
C GLY A 17 5.69 -2.77 1.02
N ARG A 18 5.61 -2.30 2.27
CA ARG A 18 6.60 -2.62 3.32
C ARG A 18 6.68 -4.12 3.58
N ASN A 19 7.83 -4.58 4.06
CA ASN A 19 8.00 -5.95 4.52
C ASN A 19 7.00 -6.27 5.62
N GLY A 20 6.44 -7.49 5.57
CA GLY A 20 5.41 -7.93 6.50
C GLY A 20 3.99 -7.40 6.22
N ARG A 21 3.77 -6.63 5.16
CA ARG A 21 2.43 -6.13 4.77
C ARG A 21 1.58 -7.12 3.98
N GLY A 22 2.05 -8.36 3.81
CA GLY A 22 1.26 -9.41 3.18
C GLY A 22 1.41 -9.51 1.66
N LYS A 23 2.52 -9.00 1.06
CA LYS A 23 2.79 -9.20 -0.38
C LYS A 23 2.73 -10.67 -0.79
N THR A 24 3.53 -11.49 -0.14
CA THR A 24 3.54 -12.95 -0.40
C THR A 24 2.20 -13.61 -0.08
N THR A 25 1.51 -13.14 0.98
CA THR A 25 0.15 -13.62 1.30
C THR A 25 -0.82 -13.31 0.17
N PHE A 26 -0.75 -12.11 -0.40
CA PHE A 26 -1.59 -11.72 -1.54
C PHE A 26 -1.30 -12.57 -2.79
N LEU A 27 -0.03 -12.81 -3.11
CA LEU A 27 0.34 -13.71 -4.22
C LEU A 27 -0.20 -15.13 -3.99
N ASN A 28 -0.09 -15.64 -2.76
CA ASN A 28 -0.63 -16.96 -2.42
C ASN A 28 -2.18 -17.03 -2.45
N LEU A 29 -2.88 -15.90 -2.21
CA LEU A 29 -4.33 -15.80 -2.42
C LEU A 29 -4.69 -15.92 -3.90
N LEU A 30 -3.96 -15.27 -4.79
CA LEU A 30 -4.15 -15.38 -6.25
C LEU A 30 -3.90 -16.82 -6.73
N LEU A 31 -2.94 -17.52 -6.13
CA LEU A 31 -2.66 -18.94 -6.39
C LEU A 31 -3.67 -19.91 -5.78
N GLY A 32 -4.68 -19.41 -5.06
CA GLY A 32 -5.68 -20.25 -4.39
C GLY A 32 -5.16 -21.05 -3.18
N LYS A 33 -3.97 -20.71 -2.65
CA LYS A 33 -3.36 -21.42 -1.51
C LYS A 33 -4.01 -21.09 -0.16
N TYR A 34 -4.74 -19.98 -0.07
CA TYR A 34 -5.41 -19.53 1.16
C TYR A 34 -6.90 -19.30 0.93
N ALA A 35 -7.69 -19.60 1.95
CA ALA A 35 -9.10 -19.25 1.96
C ALA A 35 -9.28 -17.73 2.12
N TYR A 36 -10.23 -17.16 1.39
CA TYR A 36 -10.56 -15.73 1.43
C TYR A 36 -12.08 -15.51 1.34
N SER A 37 -12.51 -14.34 1.75
CA SER A 37 -13.89 -13.88 1.54
C SER A 37 -13.91 -12.87 0.38
N GLY A 38 -14.88 -13.04 -0.53
CA GLY A 38 -14.99 -12.19 -1.73
C GLY A 38 -14.88 -13.02 -3.02
N THR A 39 -14.63 -12.34 -4.13
CA THR A 39 -14.55 -12.98 -5.46
C THR A 39 -13.28 -12.51 -6.19
N ILE A 40 -12.51 -13.47 -6.67
CA ILE A 40 -11.42 -13.24 -7.63
C ILE A 40 -11.92 -13.78 -8.98
N SER A 41 -12.08 -12.88 -9.96
CA SER A 41 -12.44 -13.25 -11.33
C SER A 41 -11.26 -13.06 -12.24
N ALA A 42 -10.77 -14.13 -12.84
CA ALA A 42 -9.63 -14.10 -13.76
C ALA A 42 -9.93 -14.98 -14.98
N SER A 43 -9.47 -14.52 -16.15
CA SER A 43 -9.51 -15.27 -17.41
C SER A 43 -8.19 -15.96 -17.73
N VAL A 44 -7.22 -15.90 -16.81
CA VAL A 44 -5.85 -16.40 -16.95
C VAL A 44 -5.49 -17.31 -15.79
N ASN A 45 -4.50 -18.16 -15.97
CA ASN A 45 -3.92 -18.97 -14.92
C ASN A 45 -2.79 -18.21 -14.23
N PHE A 46 -2.79 -18.19 -12.90
CA PHE A 46 -1.69 -17.58 -12.14
C PHE A 46 -0.55 -18.59 -11.97
N GLU A 47 0.66 -18.17 -12.31
CA GLU A 47 1.88 -18.95 -12.17
C GLU A 47 2.90 -18.22 -11.31
N TYR A 48 3.56 -18.92 -10.42
CA TYR A 48 4.48 -18.32 -9.46
C TYR A 48 5.93 -18.58 -9.82
N PHE A 49 6.73 -17.53 -9.73
CA PHE A 49 8.19 -17.62 -9.84
C PHE A 49 8.82 -17.13 -8.52
N PRO A 50 9.80 -17.83 -7.96
CA PRO A 50 10.33 -19.12 -8.42
C PRO A 50 9.42 -20.31 -8.00
N PHE A 51 9.21 -21.24 -8.87
CA PHE A 51 8.57 -22.49 -8.53
C PHE A 51 9.58 -23.53 -8.06
N GLU A 52 9.13 -24.48 -7.24
CA GLU A 52 9.96 -25.58 -6.75
C GLU A 52 10.09 -26.66 -7.84
N VAL A 53 11.34 -27.09 -8.09
CA VAL A 53 11.64 -28.20 -8.97
C VAL A 53 11.60 -29.47 -8.13
N GLU A 54 10.74 -30.42 -8.50
CA GLU A 54 10.51 -31.65 -7.73
C GLU A 54 11.78 -32.52 -7.64
N ASN A 55 12.46 -32.68 -8.76
CA ASN A 55 13.71 -33.44 -8.82
C ASN A 55 14.85 -32.57 -9.36
N PRO A 56 15.80 -32.14 -8.52
CA PRO A 56 16.93 -31.30 -8.95
C PRO A 56 17.91 -31.98 -9.93
N ASP A 57 17.84 -33.28 -10.10
CA ASP A 57 18.68 -34.02 -11.04
C ASP A 57 18.09 -34.04 -12.45
N ASP A 58 16.83 -33.67 -12.62
CA ASP A 58 16.22 -33.51 -13.93
C ASP A 58 16.87 -32.34 -14.69
N THR A 59 16.89 -32.48 -16.00
CA THR A 59 17.35 -31.41 -16.88
C THR A 59 16.27 -30.34 -17.04
N PRO A 60 16.62 -29.06 -17.32
CA PRO A 60 15.64 -28.04 -17.64
C PRO A 60 14.66 -28.40 -18.77
N LEU A 61 15.08 -29.26 -19.68
CA LEU A 61 14.21 -29.76 -20.74
C LEU A 61 13.11 -30.67 -20.16
N GLU A 62 13.47 -31.64 -19.33
CA GLU A 62 12.52 -32.54 -18.66
C GLU A 62 11.56 -31.73 -17.73
N ILE A 63 12.09 -30.75 -17.02
CA ILE A 63 11.28 -29.84 -16.22
C ILE A 63 10.28 -29.06 -17.09
N ALA A 64 10.72 -28.57 -18.25
CA ALA A 64 9.84 -27.87 -19.19
C ALA A 64 8.74 -28.76 -19.73
N GLU A 65 9.07 -30.01 -20.11
CA GLU A 65 8.11 -31.01 -20.59
C GLU A 65 7.07 -31.39 -19.52
N SER A 66 7.47 -31.46 -18.26
CA SER A 66 6.55 -31.78 -17.16
C SER A 66 5.54 -30.63 -16.89
N ILE A 67 5.96 -29.38 -17.08
CA ILE A 67 5.15 -28.18 -16.78
C ILE A 67 4.32 -27.74 -17.98
N VAL A 68 4.87 -27.84 -19.20
CA VAL A 68 4.25 -27.43 -20.46
C VAL A 68 4.33 -28.57 -21.45
N PRO A 69 3.45 -29.56 -21.34
CA PRO A 69 3.41 -30.66 -22.32
C PRO A 69 3.24 -30.12 -23.75
N ASP A 70 3.90 -30.75 -24.71
CA ASP A 70 3.79 -30.42 -26.13
C ASP A 70 4.29 -29.01 -26.54
N PHE A 71 5.16 -28.39 -25.70
CA PHE A 71 5.75 -27.09 -26.10
C PHE A 71 6.72 -27.25 -27.27
N GLU A 72 6.83 -26.24 -28.11
CA GLU A 72 7.77 -26.19 -29.21
C GLU A 72 9.17 -25.79 -28.71
N MET A 73 10.18 -26.67 -28.92
CA MET A 73 11.55 -26.46 -28.44
C MET A 73 12.14 -25.08 -28.83
N TRP A 74 11.83 -24.61 -30.04
CA TRP A 74 12.31 -23.30 -30.51
C TRP A 74 11.81 -22.14 -29.66
N ARG A 75 10.61 -22.25 -29.05
CA ARG A 75 10.07 -21.22 -28.14
C ARG A 75 10.94 -21.12 -26.89
N LEU A 76 11.28 -22.25 -26.26
CA LEU A 76 12.13 -22.28 -25.07
C LEU A 76 13.54 -21.76 -25.36
N THR A 77 14.12 -22.21 -26.46
CA THR A 77 15.44 -21.74 -26.93
C THR A 77 15.46 -20.24 -27.21
N ARG A 78 14.39 -19.71 -27.80
CA ARG A 78 14.22 -18.27 -28.02
C ARG A 78 14.19 -17.49 -26.70
N GLU A 79 13.45 -17.96 -25.72
CA GLU A 79 13.36 -17.30 -24.41
C GLU A 79 14.72 -17.29 -23.70
N LEU A 80 15.48 -18.39 -23.74
CA LEU A 80 16.84 -18.44 -23.21
C LEU A 80 17.79 -17.46 -23.93
N ASN A 81 17.73 -17.41 -25.26
CA ASN A 81 18.54 -16.44 -26.04
C ASN A 81 18.21 -14.98 -25.68
N LEU A 82 16.94 -14.66 -25.44
CA LEU A 82 16.52 -13.33 -24.98
C LEU A 82 17.05 -12.98 -23.58
N LEU A 83 17.33 -13.97 -22.76
CA LEU A 83 17.93 -13.84 -21.44
C LEU A 83 19.48 -13.95 -21.46
N ASP A 84 20.08 -13.99 -22.65
CA ASP A 84 21.52 -14.21 -22.82
C ASP A 84 21.98 -15.46 -22.03
N ALA A 85 21.31 -16.58 -22.28
CA ALA A 85 21.58 -17.87 -21.67
C ALA A 85 21.88 -18.91 -22.74
N ASP A 86 22.93 -19.70 -22.52
CA ASP A 86 23.32 -20.79 -23.45
C ASP A 86 22.20 -21.85 -23.52
N PRO A 87 21.63 -22.14 -24.68
CA PRO A 87 20.69 -23.25 -24.84
C PRO A 87 21.21 -24.61 -24.39
N GLY A 88 22.53 -24.81 -24.32
CA GLY A 88 23.17 -26.01 -23.77
C GLY A 88 22.80 -26.27 -22.30
N LEU A 89 22.33 -25.28 -21.57
CA LEU A 89 21.82 -25.44 -20.20
C LEU A 89 20.63 -26.40 -20.12
N LEU A 90 19.87 -26.55 -21.21
CA LEU A 90 18.69 -27.40 -21.26
C LEU A 90 19.02 -28.90 -21.05
N TYR A 91 20.27 -29.30 -21.26
CA TYR A 91 20.72 -30.68 -21.20
C TYR A 91 21.60 -30.98 -19.98
N ARG A 92 21.79 -30.04 -19.09
CA ARG A 92 22.57 -30.23 -17.85
C ARG A 92 21.60 -30.44 -16.67
N PRO A 93 21.95 -31.26 -15.66
CA PRO A 93 21.14 -31.38 -14.45
C PRO A 93 20.91 -30.02 -13.80
N TYR A 94 19.67 -29.74 -13.41
CA TYR A 94 19.29 -28.46 -12.79
C TYR A 94 20.09 -28.15 -11.52
N SER A 95 20.48 -29.23 -10.77
CA SER A 95 21.31 -29.09 -9.57
C SER A 95 22.69 -28.47 -9.86
N THR A 96 23.22 -28.63 -11.08
CA THR A 96 24.54 -28.10 -11.49
C THR A 96 24.51 -26.65 -11.95
N LEU A 97 23.34 -26.09 -12.15
CA LEU A 97 23.19 -24.72 -12.63
C LEU A 97 23.46 -23.71 -11.51
N SER A 98 24.11 -22.60 -11.86
CA SER A 98 24.21 -21.43 -10.99
C SER A 98 22.84 -20.80 -10.70
N TYR A 99 22.72 -20.01 -9.65
CA TYR A 99 21.46 -19.32 -9.32
C TYR A 99 20.96 -18.44 -10.47
N GLY A 100 21.84 -17.73 -11.16
CA GLY A 100 21.50 -16.93 -12.33
C GLY A 100 20.96 -17.75 -13.50
N GLU A 101 21.62 -18.88 -13.82
CA GLU A 101 21.17 -19.82 -14.85
C GLU A 101 19.81 -20.41 -14.48
N ARG A 102 19.60 -20.82 -13.22
CA ARG A 102 18.30 -21.31 -12.72
C ARG A 102 17.20 -20.27 -12.90
N THR A 103 17.46 -19.02 -12.53
CA THR A 103 16.51 -17.90 -12.72
C THR A 103 16.11 -17.76 -14.19
N LYS A 104 17.09 -17.76 -15.11
CA LYS A 104 16.85 -17.63 -16.55
C LYS A 104 16.04 -18.82 -17.09
N VAL A 105 16.38 -20.03 -16.68
CA VAL A 105 15.68 -21.26 -17.10
C VAL A 105 14.23 -21.26 -16.61
N LEU A 106 13.99 -21.02 -15.31
CA LEU A 106 12.64 -21.06 -14.74
C LEU A 106 11.74 -19.98 -15.37
N LEU A 107 12.26 -18.78 -15.59
CA LEU A 107 11.51 -17.71 -16.28
C LEU A 107 11.19 -18.09 -17.72
N SER A 108 12.15 -18.68 -18.45
CA SER A 108 11.93 -19.13 -19.82
C SER A 108 10.81 -20.16 -19.91
N ILE A 109 10.77 -21.12 -18.98
CA ILE A 109 9.73 -22.14 -18.90
C ILE A 109 8.35 -21.50 -18.61
N LEU A 110 8.28 -20.55 -17.70
CA LEU A 110 7.02 -19.88 -17.37
C LEU A 110 6.49 -19.02 -18.52
N PHE A 111 7.37 -18.34 -19.27
CA PHE A 111 6.94 -17.47 -20.38
C PHE A 111 6.57 -18.21 -21.67
N ILE A 112 6.85 -19.50 -21.79
CA ILE A 112 6.31 -20.31 -22.91
C ILE A 112 4.89 -20.83 -22.63
N ARG A 113 4.40 -20.78 -21.36
CA ARG A 113 3.03 -21.16 -21.03
C ARG A 113 2.03 -20.20 -21.62
N GLU A 114 0.99 -20.75 -22.24
CA GLU A 114 -0.09 -19.95 -22.80
C GLU A 114 -1.15 -19.61 -21.72
N ASN A 115 -1.83 -18.49 -21.91
CA ASN A 115 -2.90 -18.04 -21.02
C ASN A 115 -2.47 -17.94 -19.55
N SER A 116 -1.21 -17.57 -19.29
CA SER A 116 -0.65 -17.42 -17.95
C SER A 116 -0.45 -15.94 -17.59
N PHE A 117 -0.59 -15.65 -16.30
CA PHE A 117 -0.24 -14.37 -15.67
C PHE A 117 0.76 -14.64 -14.56
N LEU A 118 1.98 -14.12 -14.71
CA LEU A 118 3.07 -14.49 -13.84
C LEU A 118 3.11 -13.66 -12.56
N LEU A 119 3.34 -14.33 -11.44
CA LEU A 119 3.61 -13.74 -10.14
C LEU A 119 5.10 -13.93 -9.85
N ILE A 120 5.89 -12.90 -10.14
CA ILE A 120 7.36 -12.95 -10.09
C ILE A 120 7.83 -12.33 -8.78
N ASP A 121 8.39 -13.14 -7.90
CA ASP A 121 8.85 -12.73 -6.58
C ASP A 121 10.38 -12.74 -6.51
N GLU A 122 10.98 -11.56 -6.35
CA GLU A 122 12.42 -11.31 -6.17
C GLU A 122 13.34 -11.99 -7.23
N PRO A 123 13.13 -11.80 -8.53
CA PRO A 123 13.92 -12.47 -9.56
C PRO A 123 15.36 -11.95 -9.66
N THR A 124 15.66 -10.83 -9.02
CA THR A 124 16.99 -10.20 -9.02
C THR A 124 17.93 -10.75 -7.94
N ASN A 125 17.43 -11.62 -7.05
CA ASN A 125 18.24 -12.21 -6.01
C ASN A 125 19.38 -13.04 -6.61
N HIS A 126 20.58 -12.83 -6.10
CA HIS A 126 21.81 -13.51 -6.54
C HIS A 126 22.24 -13.25 -7.99
N LEU A 127 21.67 -12.24 -8.66
CA LEU A 127 22.13 -11.78 -9.96
C LEU A 127 23.16 -10.66 -9.82
N ASP A 128 24.18 -10.67 -10.66
CA ASP A 128 25.09 -9.55 -10.84
C ASP A 128 24.42 -8.40 -11.63
N ILE A 129 25.13 -7.30 -11.79
CA ILE A 129 24.59 -6.09 -12.41
C ILE A 129 24.26 -6.33 -13.89
N GLU A 130 25.06 -7.10 -14.60
CA GLU A 130 24.90 -7.37 -16.03
C GLU A 130 23.67 -8.28 -16.27
N ALA A 131 23.56 -9.36 -15.49
CA ALA A 131 22.41 -10.26 -15.54
C ALA A 131 21.09 -9.56 -15.15
N ARG A 132 21.13 -8.60 -14.20
CA ARG A 132 19.95 -7.76 -13.87
C ARG A 132 19.54 -6.89 -15.05
N GLY A 133 20.48 -6.27 -15.76
CA GLY A 133 20.20 -5.48 -16.95
C GLY A 133 19.55 -6.31 -18.05
N THR A 134 20.11 -7.48 -18.34
CA THR A 134 19.54 -8.43 -19.30
C THR A 134 18.11 -8.86 -18.90
N LEU A 135 17.91 -9.19 -17.63
CA LEU A 135 16.59 -9.57 -17.10
C LEU A 135 15.59 -8.40 -17.20
N ALA A 136 16.03 -7.16 -16.93
CA ALA A 136 15.16 -5.98 -17.06
C ALA A 136 14.68 -5.80 -18.50
N GLN A 137 15.57 -5.86 -19.48
CA GLN A 137 15.24 -5.76 -20.90
C GLN A 137 14.31 -6.90 -21.35
N TYR A 138 14.56 -8.11 -20.86
CA TYR A 138 13.71 -9.26 -21.12
C TYR A 138 12.29 -9.03 -20.59
N LEU A 139 12.11 -8.71 -19.30
CA LEU A 139 10.80 -8.49 -18.70
C LEU A 139 10.08 -7.29 -19.32
N LYS A 140 10.81 -6.25 -19.70
CA LYS A 140 10.25 -5.09 -20.42
C LYS A 140 9.62 -5.47 -21.77
N SER A 141 10.14 -6.50 -22.42
CA SER A 141 9.57 -7.04 -23.67
C SER A 141 8.33 -7.91 -23.45
N LYS A 142 8.06 -8.33 -22.22
CA LYS A 142 6.93 -9.19 -21.82
C LYS A 142 5.74 -8.40 -21.31
N LYS A 143 4.62 -9.10 -21.15
CA LYS A 143 3.37 -8.56 -20.60
C LYS A 143 2.73 -9.59 -19.67
N GLY A 144 1.79 -9.13 -18.84
CA GLY A 144 0.97 -10.02 -18.04
C GLY A 144 1.69 -10.60 -16.83
N PHE A 145 2.19 -9.72 -15.94
CA PHE A 145 2.78 -10.17 -14.69
C PHE A 145 2.70 -9.16 -13.55
N ILE A 146 2.80 -9.67 -12.34
CA ILE A 146 3.08 -8.92 -11.12
C ILE A 146 4.52 -9.20 -10.71
N LEU A 147 5.30 -8.14 -10.50
CA LEU A 147 6.69 -8.18 -10.10
C LEU A 147 6.87 -7.64 -8.69
N VAL A 148 7.41 -8.45 -7.80
CA VAL A 148 7.89 -8.03 -6.48
C VAL A 148 9.41 -7.94 -6.55
N SER A 149 9.97 -6.80 -6.19
CA SER A 149 11.42 -6.64 -6.05
C SER A 149 11.74 -5.53 -5.04
N HIS A 150 12.89 -5.68 -4.38
CA HIS A 150 13.49 -4.64 -3.54
C HIS A 150 14.39 -3.69 -4.33
N ASP A 151 14.73 -4.04 -5.56
CA ASP A 151 15.53 -3.20 -6.44
C ASP A 151 14.64 -2.17 -7.15
N ARG A 152 14.73 -0.91 -6.67
CA ARG A 152 13.93 0.20 -7.18
C ARG A 152 14.28 0.56 -8.61
N ALA A 153 15.56 0.51 -8.97
CA ALA A 153 16.02 0.83 -10.32
C ALA A 153 15.50 -0.22 -11.32
N PHE A 154 15.52 -1.49 -10.92
CA PHE A 154 14.97 -2.58 -11.70
C PHE A 154 13.45 -2.43 -11.90
N LEU A 155 12.70 -2.13 -10.82
CA LEU A 155 11.27 -1.87 -10.95
C LEU A 155 10.98 -0.70 -11.90
N ASP A 156 11.72 0.39 -11.77
CA ASP A 156 11.52 1.62 -12.57
C ASP A 156 11.70 1.36 -14.07
N GLU A 157 12.60 0.47 -14.43
CA GLU A 157 12.85 0.11 -15.82
C GLU A 157 11.79 -0.82 -16.40
N VAL A 158 11.27 -1.76 -15.60
CA VAL A 158 10.46 -2.88 -16.08
C VAL A 158 8.97 -2.58 -16.09
N ILE A 159 8.44 -1.94 -15.02
CA ILE A 159 7.00 -1.83 -14.78
C ILE A 159 6.36 -0.63 -15.49
N ASP A 160 5.07 -0.74 -15.78
CA ASP A 160 4.23 0.35 -16.30
C ASP A 160 3.03 0.66 -15.40
N HIS A 161 2.76 -0.17 -14.41
CA HIS A 161 1.75 0.03 -13.37
C HIS A 161 2.31 -0.34 -12.01
N VAL A 162 1.81 0.32 -10.99
CA VAL A 162 2.14 0.04 -9.60
C VAL A 162 0.91 -0.44 -8.87
N LEU A 163 1.00 -1.61 -8.27
CA LEU A 163 0.05 -2.14 -7.29
C LEU A 163 0.64 -1.90 -5.91
N SER A 164 0.06 -1.03 -5.10
CA SER A 164 0.58 -0.74 -3.77
C SER A 164 -0.36 -1.23 -2.68
N ILE A 165 0.21 -1.97 -1.70
CA ILE A 165 -0.51 -2.38 -0.51
C ILE A 165 -0.23 -1.40 0.62
N ASN A 166 -1.24 -0.58 0.93
CA ASN A 166 -1.24 0.37 2.01
C ASN A 166 -1.79 -0.25 3.30
N ARG A 167 -1.94 0.54 4.33
CA ARG A 167 -2.45 0.07 5.63
C ARG A 167 -3.96 -0.22 5.59
N ALA A 168 -4.71 0.53 4.81
CA ALA A 168 -6.17 0.47 4.75
C ALA A 168 -6.71 -0.01 3.40
N ASP A 169 -5.91 0.07 2.33
CA ASP A 169 -6.36 -0.22 0.97
C ASP A 169 -5.26 -0.80 0.08
N ILE A 170 -5.68 -1.25 -1.09
CA ILE A 170 -4.80 -1.60 -2.21
C ILE A 170 -5.11 -0.63 -3.34
N THR A 171 -4.09 0.04 -3.85
CA THR A 171 -4.24 1.01 -4.93
C THR A 171 -3.46 0.57 -6.17
N VAL A 172 -4.04 0.84 -7.33
CA VAL A 172 -3.42 0.60 -8.64
C VAL A 172 -3.21 1.94 -9.31
N MET A 173 -1.97 2.21 -9.75
CA MET A 173 -1.60 3.46 -10.41
C MET A 173 -0.81 3.16 -11.69
N ARG A 174 -1.09 3.91 -12.74
CA ARG A 174 -0.29 3.87 -13.97
C ARG A 174 1.00 4.66 -13.77
N GLY A 175 2.12 4.07 -14.13
CA GLY A 175 3.44 4.68 -14.03
C GLY A 175 4.48 3.70 -13.49
N ASN A 176 5.71 4.18 -13.34
CA ASN A 176 6.82 3.44 -12.77
C ASN A 176 6.95 3.70 -11.25
N PHE A 177 7.95 3.08 -10.61
CA PHE A 177 8.20 3.24 -9.17
C PHE A 177 8.46 4.69 -8.79
N THR A 178 9.28 5.41 -9.55
CA THR A 178 9.61 6.82 -9.29
C THR A 178 8.38 7.71 -9.35
N THR A 179 7.52 7.53 -10.34
CA THR A 179 6.26 8.29 -10.46
C THR A 179 5.36 8.05 -9.26
N TRP A 180 5.18 6.78 -8.89
CA TRP A 180 4.40 6.40 -7.71
C TRP A 180 4.97 7.00 -6.41
N GLN A 181 6.29 6.94 -6.24
CA GLN A 181 6.95 7.50 -5.05
C GLN A 181 6.74 9.00 -4.94
N GLN A 182 6.86 9.73 -6.06
CA GLN A 182 6.63 11.18 -6.08
C GLN A 182 5.19 11.55 -5.74
N GLU A 183 4.22 10.81 -6.26
CA GLU A 183 2.81 11.03 -5.92
C GLU A 183 2.53 10.71 -4.46
N LYS A 184 3.06 9.60 -3.96
CA LYS A 184 2.94 9.22 -2.57
C LYS A 184 3.56 10.26 -1.62
N ASP A 185 4.74 10.76 -1.94
CA ASP A 185 5.40 11.81 -1.15
C ASP A 185 4.57 13.12 -1.14
N ARG A 186 3.92 13.47 -2.25
CA ARG A 186 3.01 14.63 -2.32
C ARG A 186 1.75 14.44 -1.48
N GLU A 187 1.13 13.27 -1.56
CA GLU A 187 -0.02 12.92 -0.73
C GLU A 187 0.33 12.98 0.75
N ASP A 188 1.43 12.34 1.15
CA ASP A 188 1.89 12.32 2.54
C ASP A 188 2.19 13.75 3.06
N GLN A 189 2.82 14.60 2.24
CA GLN A 189 3.05 16.02 2.60
C GLN A 189 1.74 16.80 2.74
N PHE A 190 0.80 16.59 1.83
CA PHE A 190 -0.50 17.24 1.89
C PHE A 190 -1.29 16.84 3.15
N GLU A 191 -1.33 15.53 3.45
CA GLU A 191 -1.98 15.01 4.64
C GLU A 191 -1.32 15.53 5.94
N LEU A 192 0.01 15.62 5.98
CA LEU A 192 0.74 16.20 7.10
C LEU A 192 0.38 17.67 7.31
N GLN A 193 0.33 18.46 6.23
CA GLN A 193 -0.06 19.87 6.31
C GLN A 193 -1.52 20.05 6.78
N GLN A 194 -2.42 19.21 6.29
CA GLN A 194 -3.82 19.20 6.74
C GLN A 194 -3.92 18.83 8.22
N ASN A 195 -3.20 17.81 8.64
CA ASN A 195 -3.17 17.41 10.05
C ASN A 195 -2.65 18.53 10.96
N GLU A 196 -1.63 19.27 10.53
CA GLU A 196 -1.15 20.44 11.30
C GLU A 196 -2.18 21.56 11.38
N LYS A 197 -2.91 21.84 10.30
CA LYS A 197 -4.02 22.81 10.31
C LYS A 197 -5.11 22.36 11.28
N LEU A 198 -5.55 21.12 11.18
CA LEU A 198 -6.57 20.56 12.07
C LEU A 198 -6.12 20.56 13.55
N LYS A 199 -4.86 20.26 13.84
CA LYS A 199 -4.30 20.40 15.20
C LYS A 199 -4.42 21.82 15.73
N LYS A 200 -4.12 22.83 14.91
CA LYS A 200 -4.25 24.24 15.28
C LYS A 200 -5.71 24.63 15.50
N ASP A 201 -6.61 24.18 14.64
CA ASP A 201 -8.05 24.46 14.75
C ASP A 201 -8.66 23.77 15.97
N VAL A 202 -8.34 22.51 16.25
CA VAL A 202 -8.78 21.81 17.48
C VAL A 202 -8.32 22.60 18.72
N LYS A 203 -7.05 22.99 18.77
CA LYS A 203 -6.50 23.77 19.91
C LYS A 203 -7.21 25.13 20.07
N ARG A 204 -7.53 25.80 18.94
CA ARG A 204 -8.29 27.06 18.94
C ARG A 204 -9.73 26.88 19.44
N LEU A 205 -10.39 25.80 19.02
CA LEU A 205 -11.75 25.45 19.43
C LEU A 205 -11.80 25.06 20.91
N GLU A 206 -10.82 24.31 21.41
CA GLU A 206 -10.69 23.98 22.84
C GLU A 206 -10.52 25.23 23.70
N ALA A 207 -9.67 26.17 23.28
CA ALA A 207 -9.48 27.44 23.98
C ALA A 207 -10.75 28.29 23.95
N ALA A 208 -11.50 28.27 22.85
CA ALA A 208 -12.78 28.96 22.74
C ALA A 208 -13.88 28.31 23.62
N ALA A 209 -13.92 26.99 23.68
CA ALA A 209 -14.82 26.22 24.53
C ALA A 209 -14.57 26.53 26.02
N ARG A 210 -13.29 26.47 26.46
CA ARG A 210 -12.90 26.83 27.84
C ARG A 210 -13.35 28.25 28.20
N ARG A 211 -13.07 29.25 27.34
CA ARG A 211 -13.53 30.63 27.58
C ARG A 211 -15.03 30.72 27.67
N SER A 212 -15.78 30.04 26.80
CA SER A 212 -17.23 30.03 26.80
C SER A 212 -17.80 29.39 28.09
N ALA A 213 -17.19 28.30 28.58
CA ALA A 213 -17.57 27.64 29.83
C ALA A 213 -17.30 28.55 31.06
N GLU A 214 -16.11 29.20 31.14
CA GLU A 214 -15.78 30.14 32.21
C GLU A 214 -16.77 31.33 32.25
N TRP A 215 -17.15 31.83 31.09
CA TRP A 215 -18.15 32.90 31.02
C TRP A 215 -19.54 32.42 31.44
N SER A 216 -19.94 31.19 31.10
CA SER A 216 -21.20 30.62 31.53
C SER A 216 -21.26 30.47 33.05
N ASN A 217 -20.18 29.93 33.65
CA ASN A 217 -20.08 29.77 35.09
C ASN A 217 -20.12 31.11 35.81
N ARG A 218 -19.36 32.12 35.35
CA ARG A 218 -19.41 33.48 35.91
C ARG A 218 -20.80 34.13 35.79
N ALA A 219 -21.54 33.83 34.70
CA ALA A 219 -22.90 34.32 34.54
C ALA A 219 -23.89 33.63 35.50
N GLU A 220 -23.64 32.35 35.80
CA GLU A 220 -24.43 31.57 36.77
C GLU A 220 -24.14 32.00 38.23
N ASP A 221 -22.88 32.21 38.58
CA ASP A 221 -22.48 32.73 39.89
C ASP A 221 -23.11 34.10 40.20
N ARG A 222 -23.24 34.94 39.18
CA ARG A 222 -23.95 36.25 39.31
C ARG A 222 -25.46 36.09 39.53
N LYS A 223 -26.09 35.00 39.08
CA LYS A 223 -27.50 34.70 39.35
C LYS A 223 -27.74 34.28 40.80
N ILE A 224 -26.81 33.45 41.36
CA ILE A 224 -26.92 32.91 42.70
C ILE A 224 -26.65 33.96 43.78
N GLY A 225 -25.79 34.96 43.52
CA GLY A 225 -25.42 36.03 44.47
C GLY A 225 -26.42 37.15 44.58
N PHE A 226 -27.61 37.09 43.95
CA PHE A 226 -28.57 38.18 43.88
C PHE A 226 -29.62 38.06 44.99
N LYS A 227 -29.57 38.98 46.00
CA LYS A 227 -30.59 39.12 47.06
C LYS A 227 -31.85 39.78 46.48
N PRO A 228 -33.06 39.16 46.62
CA PRO A 228 -34.29 39.62 45.96
C PRO A 228 -34.96 40.86 46.52
N GLU A 229 -34.41 41.50 47.55
CA GLU A 229 -35.09 42.53 48.31
C GLU A 229 -35.02 43.94 47.75
N ARG A 230 -34.47 44.17 46.55
CA ARG A 230 -34.36 45.51 45.96
C ARG A 230 -34.88 45.58 44.51
N THR A 231 -36.14 46.06 44.41
CA THR A 231 -36.75 46.78 43.25
C THR A 231 -37.18 46.05 42.02
N GLU A 232 -38.33 46.39 41.39
CA GLU A 232 -38.96 45.93 40.14
C GLU A 232 -38.00 45.83 38.92
N LYS A 233 -36.93 46.58 38.90
CA LYS A 233 -35.84 46.47 37.90
C LYS A 233 -35.07 45.17 37.94
N ALA A 234 -35.29 44.33 38.94
CA ALA A 234 -34.59 43.06 39.13
C ALA A 234 -35.18 41.91 38.29
N LEU A 235 -36.46 41.96 37.95
CA LEU A 235 -37.17 40.96 37.14
C LEU A 235 -36.72 41.01 35.67
N ASP A 236 -36.57 42.22 35.13
CA ASP A 236 -36.15 42.41 33.73
C ASP A 236 -34.69 41.96 33.50
N ARG A 237 -33.82 42.18 34.48
CA ARG A 237 -32.42 41.66 34.42
C ARG A 237 -32.32 40.14 34.44
N ARG A 238 -33.20 39.44 35.17
CA ARG A 238 -33.19 37.95 35.20
C ARG A 238 -33.56 37.31 33.86
N ALA A 239 -34.56 37.87 33.17
CA ALA A 239 -34.94 37.45 31.82
C ALA A 239 -33.80 37.68 30.83
N TYR A 240 -33.17 38.84 30.86
CA TYR A 240 -32.04 39.21 30.02
C TYR A 240 -30.80 38.31 30.26
N GLU A 241 -30.43 38.07 31.51
CA GLU A 241 -29.30 37.17 31.88
C GLU A 241 -29.61 35.71 31.50
N GLY A 242 -30.86 35.27 31.62
CA GLY A 242 -31.33 33.94 31.17
C GLY A 242 -31.22 33.76 29.67
N GLU A 243 -31.61 34.77 28.88
CA GLU A 243 -31.48 34.72 27.42
C GLU A 243 -30.01 34.77 26.97
N LYS A 244 -29.17 35.55 27.63
CA LYS A 244 -27.75 35.62 27.38
C LYS A 244 -27.04 34.28 27.68
N SER A 245 -27.38 33.65 28.79
CA SER A 245 -26.87 32.32 29.16
C SER A 245 -27.28 31.25 28.13
N ARG A 246 -28.54 31.28 27.68
CA ARG A 246 -29.06 30.37 26.67
C ARG A 246 -28.35 30.55 25.32
N LYS A 247 -28.07 31.76 24.88
CA LYS A 247 -27.28 32.06 23.67
C LYS A 247 -25.83 31.57 23.80
N MET A 248 -25.24 31.69 24.99
CA MET A 248 -23.88 31.19 25.25
C MET A 248 -23.81 29.65 25.25
N MET A 249 -24.77 28.96 25.86
CA MET A 249 -24.86 27.50 25.80
C MET A 249 -25.01 26.99 24.35
N LYS A 250 -25.82 27.70 23.54
CA LYS A 250 -25.97 27.34 22.11
C LYS A 250 -24.65 27.49 21.34
N ARG A 251 -23.86 28.53 21.64
CA ARG A 251 -22.52 28.73 21.08
C ARG A 251 -21.53 27.67 21.56
N ALA A 252 -21.55 27.32 22.84
CA ALA A 252 -20.68 26.29 23.41
C ALA A 252 -20.93 24.92 22.72
N LYS A 253 -22.20 24.50 22.58
CA LYS A 253 -22.58 23.30 21.86
C LYS A 253 -22.12 23.31 20.39
N SER A 254 -22.26 24.44 19.70
CA SER A 254 -21.78 24.55 18.31
C SER A 254 -20.24 24.45 18.18
N ILE A 255 -19.51 24.99 19.17
CA ILE A 255 -18.05 24.89 19.23
C ILE A 255 -17.64 23.43 19.50
N GLU A 256 -18.35 22.75 20.39
CA GLU A 256 -18.10 21.35 20.73
C GLU A 256 -18.37 20.40 19.55
N SER A 257 -19.48 20.61 18.82
CA SER A 257 -19.77 19.89 17.58
C SER A 257 -18.65 20.06 16.57
N ARG A 258 -18.24 21.29 16.26
CA ARG A 258 -17.13 21.56 15.32
C ARG A 258 -15.80 20.96 15.76
N ARG A 259 -15.55 20.89 17.07
CA ARG A 259 -14.36 20.21 17.62
C ARG A 259 -14.40 18.70 17.34
N ASN A 260 -15.55 18.09 17.57
CA ASN A 260 -15.72 16.64 17.33
C ASN A 260 -15.59 16.32 15.83
N ASP A 261 -16.22 17.11 14.96
CA ASP A 261 -16.09 16.97 13.50
C ASP A 261 -14.61 17.07 13.06
N ALA A 262 -13.86 18.05 13.60
CA ALA A 262 -12.44 18.22 13.32
C ALA A 262 -11.56 17.07 13.86
N LEU A 263 -11.95 16.44 14.99
CA LEU A 263 -11.26 15.27 15.54
C LEU A 263 -11.52 14.03 14.69
N GLU A 264 -12.74 13.83 14.21
CA GLU A 264 -13.09 12.74 13.29
C GLU A 264 -12.32 12.86 11.96
N GLU A 265 -12.31 14.06 11.37
CA GLU A 265 -11.56 14.35 10.15
C GLU A 265 -10.06 14.07 10.33
N LYS A 266 -9.48 14.52 11.44
CA LYS A 266 -8.08 14.25 11.80
C LYS A 266 -7.79 12.74 11.91
N SER A 267 -8.69 11.96 12.51
CA SER A 267 -8.51 10.52 12.65
C SER A 267 -8.60 9.80 11.32
N ALA A 268 -9.41 10.31 10.38
CA ALA A 268 -9.54 9.76 9.04
C ALA A 268 -8.29 10.01 8.19
N LEU A 269 -7.71 11.22 8.25
CA LEU A 269 -6.50 11.61 7.49
C LEU A 269 -5.28 10.76 7.86
N LEU A 270 -5.13 10.35 9.12
CA LEU A 270 -3.94 9.65 9.60
C LEU A 270 -3.94 8.14 9.33
N LYS A 271 -4.95 7.59 8.66
CA LYS A 271 -5.06 6.14 8.45
C LYS A 271 -3.94 5.56 7.59
N ASN A 272 -3.47 6.31 6.60
CA ASN A 272 -2.47 5.86 5.63
C ASN A 272 -1.08 6.48 5.85
N ILE A 273 -0.98 7.56 6.66
CA ILE A 273 0.34 8.13 7.00
C ILE A 273 1.12 7.10 7.83
N GLU A 274 2.22 6.70 7.28
CA GLU A 274 3.19 5.90 8.00
C GLU A 274 3.88 6.81 9.02
N SER A 275 3.65 6.56 10.31
CA SER A 275 4.45 7.19 11.35
C SER A 275 5.93 6.92 11.02
N ALA A 276 6.70 7.98 10.79
CA ALA A 276 8.14 7.89 10.65
C ALA A 276 8.64 7.05 11.82
N ASP A 277 9.41 6.01 11.50
CA ASP A 277 9.94 5.08 12.49
C ASP A 277 10.46 5.85 13.70
N THR A 278 9.94 5.53 14.87
CA THR A 278 10.58 5.89 16.12
C THR A 278 12.00 5.37 16.00
N LYS A 279 12.96 6.25 15.81
CA LYS A 279 14.38 5.93 15.88
C LYS A 279 14.57 5.22 17.22
N LEU A 280 14.90 3.93 17.16
CA LEU A 280 15.38 3.20 18.31
C LEU A 280 16.55 3.99 18.88
N GLN A 281 16.34 4.70 19.98
CA GLN A 281 17.43 5.22 20.78
C GLN A 281 18.04 4.01 21.48
N ILE A 282 19.06 3.44 20.84
CA ILE A 282 19.95 2.50 21.51
C ILE A 282 20.70 3.36 22.54
N ALA A 283 20.29 3.28 23.79
CA ALA A 283 21.10 3.79 24.89
C ALA A 283 22.36 2.93 24.91
N THR A 284 23.47 3.51 24.50
CA THR A 284 24.81 2.97 24.78
C THR A 284 25.02 3.04 26.28
N LEU A 285 25.06 1.85 26.93
CA LEU A 285 25.59 1.65 28.27
C LEU A 285 27.10 1.85 28.25
#